data_76a8325749cc239e9f110c2471835bba
#
_entry.id   76a8325749cc239e9f110c2471835bba
#
_cell.length_a   1.000
_cell.length_b   1.000
_cell.length_c   1.000
_cell.angle_alpha   90.00
_cell.angle_beta   90.00
_cell.angle_gamma   90.00
#
_symmetry.space_group_name_H-M   'P 1'
#
loop_
_entity.id
_entity.type
_entity.pdbx_description
1 polymer ?
#
loop_
_entity_poly.entity_id
_entity_poly.type
_entity_poly.pdbx_seq_one_letter_code
_entity_poly.pdbx_strand_id
1 'polypeptide(L)'
;MKLLKLGFSLFLLLSLSAGFSPTFGQGSVTLPPGASQQSSVTQHLGLVSVTIDYSSPGVNGREDKIWGQLVPYGLNNLGFGPSTAAPWRAGANQNTVITFSHDVKIGGKDLAAGTYGLHVIAEESGDWTWIFSNNSESWGSFYYEEGEDALRVKASPKENDFTEWLTYEFTDRGTASTTVELQWEKKSLPMKIEVPNMTDLYLANMRNELRSTAGFSWQGFNSAANYCLNNNTNLEEALAWIEQGISAPFIGQANFQTLQTKSLLLYALHKDEEAKKTMLAALDHDAQPFTKYQFGSALIQQNKNQEAYEFFKKVYDQDPDAWISHAGMGAGLRVTGQKEKAMKHYKKALEGAPAQWKAALEARIKAMNEEEGSK
;
A
#
# COMPACT_ATOMS: atom_id res chain seq x y z
N MET A 1 32.32 48.30 -77.51
CA MET A 1 32.47 49.00 -76.20
C MET A 1 31.09 49.41 -75.70
N LYS A 2 30.48 48.60 -74.81
CA LYS A 2 29.22 48.95 -74.15
C LYS A 2 29.37 48.57 -72.71
N LEU A 3 29.36 49.58 -71.83
CA LEU A 3 29.41 49.42 -70.37
C LEU A 3 28.09 48.85 -69.87
N LEU A 4 28.21 47.76 -69.09
CA LEU A 4 27.10 47.16 -68.37
C LEU A 4 26.98 47.83 -67.02
N LYS A 5 25.87 48.49 -66.73
CA LYS A 5 25.57 49.06 -65.41
C LYS A 5 24.97 47.97 -64.52
N LEU A 6 25.68 47.60 -63.47
CA LEU A 6 25.19 46.73 -62.43
C LEU A 6 24.41 47.61 -61.43
N GLY A 7 23.09 47.37 -61.35
CA GLY A 7 22.24 48.00 -60.30
C GLY A 7 22.31 47.15 -59.01
N PHE A 8 22.79 47.80 -57.96
CA PHE A 8 22.78 47.23 -56.58
C PHE A 8 21.42 47.54 -55.93
N SER A 9 20.56 46.58 -55.85
CA SER A 9 19.35 46.68 -55.03
C SER A 9 19.67 46.38 -53.59
N LEU A 10 19.64 47.46 -52.77
CA LEU A 10 19.80 47.37 -51.34
C LEU A 10 18.50 46.90 -50.71
N PHE A 11 18.44 45.62 -50.31
CA PHE A 11 17.34 45.07 -49.50
C PHE A 11 17.54 45.48 -48.05
N LEU A 12 16.72 46.43 -47.58
CA LEU A 12 16.68 46.86 -46.19
C LEU A 12 15.94 45.79 -45.37
N LEU A 13 16.66 44.86 -44.73
CA LEU A 13 16.10 43.94 -43.74
C LEU A 13 15.82 44.71 -42.45
N LEU A 14 14.56 45.11 -42.26
CA LEU A 14 14.08 45.51 -40.93
C LEU A 14 14.08 44.27 -40.01
N SER A 15 15.12 44.07 -39.24
CA SER A 15 15.13 43.16 -38.11
C SER A 15 14.26 43.74 -36.98
N LEU A 16 13.01 43.23 -36.87
CA LEU A 16 12.21 43.41 -35.68
C LEU A 16 12.93 42.66 -34.53
N SER A 17 13.81 43.33 -33.83
CA SER A 17 14.29 42.87 -32.53
C SER A 17 13.14 43.04 -31.54
N ALA A 18 12.33 41.99 -31.38
CA ALA A 18 11.49 41.86 -30.21
C ALA A 18 12.43 41.83 -29.01
N GLY A 19 12.56 42.99 -28.35
CA GLY A 19 13.28 43.08 -27.10
C GLY A 19 12.61 42.19 -26.06
N PHE A 20 13.17 41.01 -25.84
CA PHE A 20 12.95 40.29 -24.61
C PHE A 20 13.58 41.14 -23.51
N SER A 21 12.80 42.01 -22.89
CA SER A 21 13.16 42.58 -21.59
C SER A 21 13.11 41.42 -20.63
N PRO A 22 14.24 41.00 -20.02
CA PRO A 22 14.16 40.07 -18.92
C PRO A 22 13.34 40.77 -17.83
N THR A 23 12.14 40.31 -17.57
CA THR A 23 11.42 40.60 -16.36
C THR A 23 12.27 40.02 -15.24
N PHE A 24 13.14 40.81 -14.67
CA PHE A 24 13.72 40.51 -13.36
C PHE A 24 12.55 40.51 -12.40
N GLY A 25 12.04 39.30 -12.10
CA GLY A 25 11.16 39.10 -10.96
C GLY A 25 11.88 39.74 -9.78
N GLN A 26 11.24 40.69 -9.10
CA GLN A 26 11.80 41.23 -7.86
C GLN A 26 12.03 40.07 -6.93
N GLY A 27 13.27 39.63 -6.81
CA GLY A 27 13.66 38.56 -5.88
C GLY A 27 13.36 39.06 -4.47
N SER A 28 12.35 38.52 -3.85
CA SER A 28 12.14 38.73 -2.42
C SER A 28 13.24 38.00 -1.65
N VAL A 29 13.87 38.68 -0.72
CA VAL A 29 14.80 38.03 0.21
C VAL A 29 14.03 36.99 1.06
N THR A 30 14.65 35.87 1.33
CA THR A 30 14.11 34.89 2.27
C THR A 30 14.21 35.45 3.68
N LEU A 31 13.06 35.71 4.29
CA LEU A 31 12.98 36.15 5.69
C LEU A 31 12.90 34.93 6.63
N PRO A 32 13.30 35.07 7.90
CA PRO A 32 13.07 34.04 8.89
C PRO A 32 11.59 33.61 8.94
N PRO A 33 11.27 32.35 9.17
CA PRO A 33 9.89 31.90 9.27
C PRO A 33 9.18 32.60 10.42
N GLY A 34 7.90 32.92 10.24
CA GLY A 34 7.03 33.46 11.29
C GLY A 34 6.75 32.46 12.41
N ALA A 35 5.89 32.86 13.34
CA ALA A 35 5.53 32.05 14.52
C ALA A 35 4.84 30.70 14.19
N SER A 36 4.26 30.57 12.99
CA SER A 36 3.62 29.33 12.54
C SER A 36 4.49 28.69 11.46
N GLN A 37 5.35 27.76 11.85
CA GLN A 37 6.27 27.08 10.94
C GLN A 37 5.53 26.14 10.00
N GLN A 38 6.07 25.98 8.79
CA GLN A 38 5.56 24.99 7.83
C GLN A 38 5.98 23.58 8.25
N SER A 39 5.06 22.67 8.13
CA SER A 39 5.24 21.25 8.41
C SER A 39 4.63 20.42 7.30
N SER A 40 5.18 19.23 7.08
CA SER A 40 4.67 18.24 6.15
C SER A 40 4.69 16.87 6.80
N VAL A 41 3.62 16.14 6.64
CA VAL A 41 3.52 14.75 7.11
C VAL A 41 3.00 13.86 5.99
N THR A 42 3.67 12.73 5.78
CA THR A 42 3.29 11.76 4.74
C THR A 42 3.15 10.38 5.33
N GLN A 43 2.06 9.69 4.98
CA GLN A 43 1.85 8.27 5.25
C GLN A 43 1.72 7.50 3.95
N HIS A 44 2.43 6.37 3.87
CA HIS A 44 2.25 5.40 2.80
C HIS A 44 1.36 4.24 3.26
N LEU A 45 0.34 3.93 2.45
CA LEU A 45 -0.49 2.73 2.55
C LEU A 45 -0.17 1.87 1.32
N GLY A 46 0.87 1.04 1.42
CA GLY A 46 1.41 0.33 0.27
C GLY A 46 1.84 1.30 -0.84
N LEU A 47 1.20 1.20 -2.00
CA LEU A 47 1.47 2.06 -3.18
C LEU A 47 0.89 3.47 -3.05
N VAL A 48 -0.07 3.67 -2.16
CA VAL A 48 -0.77 4.95 -2.00
C VAL A 48 -0.05 5.83 -1.00
N SER A 49 0.17 7.10 -1.33
CA SER A 49 0.67 8.12 -0.41
C SER A 49 -0.40 9.16 -0.12
N VAL A 50 -0.43 9.60 1.14
CA VAL A 50 -1.22 10.72 1.63
C VAL A 50 -0.27 11.71 2.28
N THR A 51 -0.24 12.94 1.77
CA THR A 51 0.63 14.00 2.30
C THR A 51 -0.22 15.19 2.75
N ILE A 52 0.08 15.75 3.91
CA ILE A 52 -0.53 16.98 4.42
C ILE A 52 0.57 18.02 4.64
N ASP A 53 0.44 19.15 3.95
CA ASP A 53 1.30 20.31 4.09
C ASP A 53 0.53 21.41 4.79
N TYR A 54 1.06 21.94 5.87
CA TYR A 54 0.36 22.91 6.71
C TYR A 54 1.31 23.87 7.42
N SER A 55 0.78 24.99 7.92
CA SER A 55 1.48 25.84 8.86
C SER A 55 0.95 25.60 10.26
N SER A 56 1.84 25.28 11.20
CA SER A 56 1.56 24.86 12.56
C SER A 56 1.53 26.07 13.53
N PRO A 57 0.35 26.60 13.92
CA PRO A 57 0.26 27.65 14.94
C PRO A 57 0.41 27.06 16.35
N GLY A 58 1.02 27.82 17.26
CA GLY A 58 1.03 27.50 18.69
C GLY A 58 -0.19 28.04 19.44
N VAL A 59 -0.52 27.43 20.58
CA VAL A 59 -1.49 27.98 21.53
C VAL A 59 -0.99 29.30 22.10
N ASN A 60 0.29 29.39 22.45
CA ASN A 60 0.95 30.60 22.92
C ASN A 60 0.21 31.28 24.10
N GLY A 61 -0.14 30.51 25.12
CA GLY A 61 -0.84 31.01 26.32
C GLY A 61 -2.30 31.42 26.08
N ARG A 62 -2.94 30.89 25.03
CA ARG A 62 -4.35 31.13 24.70
C ARG A 62 -5.21 29.92 24.98
N GLU A 63 -4.90 29.14 26.01
CA GLU A 63 -5.73 28.00 26.44
C GLU A 63 -7.17 28.48 26.65
N ASP A 64 -8.12 27.65 26.30
CA ASP A 64 -9.58 27.88 26.32
C ASP A 64 -10.02 29.11 25.48
N LYS A 65 -9.15 29.66 24.59
CA LYS A 65 -9.43 30.76 23.68
C LYS A 65 -9.14 30.42 22.22
N ILE A 66 -8.87 29.19 21.94
CA ILE A 66 -8.68 28.72 20.55
C ILE A 66 -10.04 28.52 19.89
N TRP A 67 -10.83 27.62 20.44
CA TRP A 67 -12.11 27.22 19.84
C TRP A 67 -13.23 28.21 20.22
N GLY A 68 -13.95 28.69 19.20
CA GLY A 68 -14.97 29.71 19.34
C GLY A 68 -14.43 31.17 19.40
N GLN A 69 -13.12 31.37 19.49
CA GLN A 69 -12.49 32.71 19.51
C GLN A 69 -11.46 32.87 18.38
N LEU A 70 -10.25 32.29 18.52
CA LEU A 70 -9.21 32.34 17.46
C LEU A 70 -9.67 31.58 16.22
N VAL A 71 -10.28 30.42 16.41
CA VAL A 71 -11.00 29.65 15.40
C VAL A 71 -12.50 29.82 15.68
N PRO A 72 -13.19 30.73 15.00
CA PRO A 72 -14.62 30.93 15.21
C PRO A 72 -15.42 29.69 14.84
N TYR A 73 -16.54 29.48 15.49
CA TYR A 73 -17.49 28.44 15.13
C TYR A 73 -18.29 28.82 13.88
N GLY A 74 -18.63 27.85 13.05
CA GLY A 74 -19.38 28.00 11.81
C GLY A 74 -18.56 28.63 10.67
N LEU A 75 -19.27 29.19 9.72
CA LEU A 75 -18.69 29.93 8.59
C LEU A 75 -18.63 31.42 8.93
N ASN A 76 -17.53 32.09 8.61
CA ASN A 76 -17.27 33.45 9.07
C ASN A 76 -16.85 34.39 7.93
N ASN A 77 -17.22 35.67 8.04
CA ASN A 77 -16.69 36.73 7.20
C ASN A 77 -15.33 37.14 7.76
N LEU A 78 -14.27 36.90 7.02
CA LEU A 78 -12.88 37.22 7.44
C LEU A 78 -12.51 38.69 7.19
N GLY A 79 -13.39 39.50 6.61
CA GLY A 79 -13.18 40.92 6.37
C GLY A 79 -12.21 41.25 5.23
N PHE A 80 -11.70 40.26 4.50
CA PHE A 80 -10.84 40.39 3.35
C PHE A 80 -11.12 39.28 2.33
N GLY A 81 -10.94 39.56 1.02
CA GLY A 81 -11.28 38.65 -0.05
C GLY A 81 -12.78 38.60 -0.35
N PRO A 82 -13.22 37.82 -1.34
CA PRO A 82 -14.62 37.73 -1.74
C PRO A 82 -15.45 36.81 -0.83
N SER A 83 -14.83 35.94 -0.04
CA SER A 83 -15.59 35.02 0.79
C SER A 83 -16.23 35.70 1.98
N THR A 84 -17.57 35.64 2.06
CA THR A 84 -18.35 36.15 3.18
C THR A 84 -18.74 35.05 4.19
N ALA A 85 -18.45 33.80 3.86
CA ALA A 85 -18.78 32.60 4.64
C ALA A 85 -17.62 31.57 4.55
N ALA A 86 -16.46 31.93 5.12
CA ALA A 86 -15.25 31.16 5.06
C ALA A 86 -15.16 30.13 6.22
N PRO A 87 -14.76 28.87 5.95
CA PRO A 87 -14.37 27.90 6.98
C PRO A 87 -12.98 28.26 7.54
N TRP A 88 -12.57 27.60 8.63
CA TRP A 88 -11.19 27.67 9.08
C TRP A 88 -10.26 26.84 8.15
N ARG A 89 -9.12 27.43 7.78
CA ARG A 89 -8.11 26.80 6.90
C ARG A 89 -7.36 25.62 7.53
N ALA A 90 -7.83 25.09 8.66
CA ALA A 90 -7.27 23.94 9.38
C ALA A 90 -5.75 24.04 9.64
N GLY A 91 -5.26 25.26 9.88
CA GLY A 91 -3.87 25.62 10.09
C GLY A 91 -3.72 27.15 10.15
N ALA A 92 -2.59 27.65 9.71
CA ALA A 92 -2.27 29.08 9.64
C ALA A 92 -1.62 29.46 8.30
N ASN A 93 -1.49 30.75 8.01
CA ASN A 93 -0.87 31.32 6.81
C ASN A 93 -1.56 30.85 5.50
N GLN A 94 -0.85 30.10 4.65
CA GLN A 94 -1.35 29.55 3.39
C GLN A 94 -2.45 28.51 3.66
N ASN A 95 -3.07 27.99 2.60
CA ASN A 95 -3.91 26.80 2.70
C ASN A 95 -3.18 25.66 3.38
N THR A 96 -3.86 24.93 4.24
CA THR A 96 -3.50 23.56 4.52
C THR A 96 -3.89 22.74 3.31
N VAL A 97 -3.02 21.87 2.85
CA VAL A 97 -3.19 21.11 1.61
C VAL A 97 -3.05 19.63 1.92
N ILE A 98 -3.97 18.82 1.37
CA ILE A 98 -3.86 17.37 1.42
C ILE A 98 -3.75 16.80 0.01
N THR A 99 -2.79 15.90 -0.20
CA THR A 99 -2.53 15.27 -1.51
C THR A 99 -2.69 13.77 -1.40
N PHE A 100 -3.48 13.20 -2.30
CA PHE A 100 -3.67 11.76 -2.47
C PHE A 100 -3.10 11.32 -3.80
N SER A 101 -2.19 10.34 -3.78
CA SER A 101 -1.60 9.78 -5.02
C SER A 101 -2.57 8.90 -5.82
N HIS A 102 -3.62 8.40 -5.20
CA HIS A 102 -4.64 7.52 -5.78
C HIS A 102 -6.01 7.87 -5.18
N ASP A 103 -7.07 7.37 -5.81
CA ASP A 103 -8.44 7.51 -5.32
C ASP A 103 -8.58 6.88 -3.93
N VAL A 104 -9.31 7.57 -3.04
CA VAL A 104 -9.53 7.17 -1.65
C VAL A 104 -11.00 7.29 -1.27
N LYS A 105 -11.34 6.75 -0.10
CA LYS A 105 -12.59 7.07 0.59
C LYS A 105 -12.30 7.83 1.86
N ILE A 106 -13.02 8.91 2.09
CA ILE A 106 -12.95 9.71 3.31
C ILE A 106 -14.30 9.56 4.05
N GLY A 107 -14.26 8.95 5.22
CA GLY A 107 -15.48 8.65 5.96
C GLY A 107 -16.51 7.86 5.13
N GLY A 108 -16.03 6.95 4.28
CA GLY A 108 -16.84 6.10 3.39
C GLY A 108 -17.27 6.74 2.07
N LYS A 109 -16.97 8.02 1.81
CA LYS A 109 -17.30 8.73 0.57
C LYS A 109 -16.09 8.79 -0.37
N ASP A 110 -16.32 8.60 -1.65
CA ASP A 110 -15.26 8.61 -2.67
C ASP A 110 -14.66 10.01 -2.86
N LEU A 111 -13.33 10.06 -3.00
CA LEU A 111 -12.56 11.23 -3.36
C LEU A 111 -11.46 10.82 -4.35
N ALA A 112 -11.39 11.49 -5.49
CA ALA A 112 -10.40 11.19 -6.51
C ALA A 112 -8.97 11.51 -6.06
N ALA A 113 -7.98 10.89 -6.71
CA ALA A 113 -6.57 11.29 -6.58
C ALA A 113 -6.42 12.78 -6.92
N GLY A 114 -5.59 13.49 -6.16
CA GLY A 114 -5.39 14.91 -6.39
C GLY A 114 -4.90 15.66 -5.16
N THR A 115 -4.80 16.96 -5.31
CA THR A 115 -4.38 17.89 -4.27
C THR A 115 -5.55 18.82 -3.95
N TYR A 116 -5.90 18.92 -2.67
CA TYR A 116 -7.07 19.64 -2.19
C TYR A 116 -6.69 20.63 -1.10
N GLY A 117 -7.28 21.84 -1.12
CA GLY A 117 -7.30 22.71 0.03
C GLY A 117 -8.12 22.07 1.15
N LEU A 118 -7.54 21.95 2.34
CA LEU A 118 -8.18 21.32 3.49
C LEU A 118 -8.69 22.36 4.46
N HIS A 119 -10.00 22.35 4.72
CA HIS A 119 -10.63 23.29 5.63
C HIS A 119 -11.52 22.55 6.64
N VAL A 120 -11.86 23.24 7.73
CA VAL A 120 -12.74 22.74 8.78
C VAL A 120 -13.79 23.77 9.13
N ILE A 121 -15.04 23.37 9.22
CA ILE A 121 -16.08 24.09 9.93
C ILE A 121 -16.12 23.53 11.35
N ALA A 122 -15.60 24.28 12.31
CA ALA A 122 -15.70 23.94 13.73
C ALA A 122 -17.08 24.34 14.24
N GLU A 123 -17.66 23.54 15.12
CA GLU A 123 -18.97 23.81 15.73
C GLU A 123 -18.82 23.83 17.26
N GLU A 124 -19.65 24.63 17.93
CA GLU A 124 -19.66 24.71 19.40
C GLU A 124 -20.04 23.37 20.03
N SER A 125 -20.91 22.62 19.36
CA SER A 125 -21.38 21.30 19.78
C SER A 125 -21.65 20.39 18.58
N GLY A 126 -21.48 19.08 18.76
CA GLY A 126 -21.72 18.08 17.72
C GLY A 126 -20.55 17.92 16.75
N ASP A 127 -20.87 17.42 15.57
CA ASP A 127 -19.88 17.08 14.57
C ASP A 127 -19.34 18.32 13.85
N TRP A 128 -18.04 18.36 13.66
CA TRP A 128 -17.36 19.30 12.78
C TRP A 128 -17.36 18.79 11.34
N THR A 129 -17.05 19.65 10.38
CA THR A 129 -17.06 19.29 8.96
C THR A 129 -15.68 19.50 8.34
N TRP A 130 -15.06 18.44 7.86
CA TRP A 130 -13.94 18.49 6.95
C TRP A 130 -14.41 18.91 5.56
N ILE A 131 -13.67 19.81 4.91
CA ILE A 131 -13.90 20.25 3.53
C ILE A 131 -12.64 20.01 2.72
N PHE A 132 -12.81 19.42 1.56
CA PHE A 132 -11.77 19.22 0.54
C PHE A 132 -12.12 20.11 -0.65
N SER A 133 -11.42 21.22 -0.80
CA SER A 133 -11.64 22.17 -1.90
C SER A 133 -10.69 21.87 -3.07
N ASN A 134 -11.21 21.95 -4.30
CA ASN A 134 -10.38 21.90 -5.52
C ASN A 134 -9.41 23.08 -5.61
N ASN A 135 -9.61 24.15 -4.84
CA ASN A 135 -8.72 25.29 -4.73
C ASN A 135 -7.67 25.03 -3.64
N SER A 136 -6.51 24.52 -4.03
CA SER A 136 -5.40 24.22 -3.12
C SER A 136 -4.35 25.35 -3.03
N GLU A 137 -4.41 26.36 -3.89
CA GLU A 137 -3.36 27.39 -4.04
C GLU A 137 -3.67 28.72 -3.36
N SER A 138 -4.88 28.91 -2.84
CA SER A 138 -5.30 30.15 -2.20
C SER A 138 -4.51 30.45 -0.93
N TRP A 139 -4.47 31.73 -0.55
CA TRP A 139 -3.97 32.13 0.76
C TRP A 139 -5.05 31.97 1.83
N GLY A 140 -5.06 30.79 2.48
CA GLY A 140 -6.04 30.43 3.50
C GLY A 140 -7.47 30.41 2.95
N SER A 141 -8.45 30.85 3.74
CA SER A 141 -9.87 30.79 3.38
C SER A 141 -10.45 32.12 2.87
N PHE A 142 -9.63 33.12 2.58
CA PHE A 142 -10.11 34.41 2.13
C PHE A 142 -10.81 34.38 0.77
N TYR A 143 -10.42 33.42 -0.07
CA TYR A 143 -10.98 33.20 -1.42
C TYR A 143 -11.77 31.90 -1.52
N TYR A 144 -12.19 31.37 -0.39
CA TYR A 144 -12.98 30.15 -0.36
C TYR A 144 -14.34 30.35 -1.04
N GLU A 145 -14.68 29.42 -1.92
CA GLU A 145 -15.99 29.32 -2.59
C GLU A 145 -16.55 27.92 -2.41
N GLU A 146 -17.79 27.82 -1.91
CA GLU A 146 -18.46 26.53 -1.66
C GLU A 146 -18.60 25.68 -2.94
N GLY A 147 -18.72 26.34 -4.09
CA GLY A 147 -18.80 25.65 -5.39
C GLY A 147 -17.54 24.90 -5.82
N GLU A 148 -16.40 25.16 -5.17
CA GLU A 148 -15.12 24.45 -5.39
C GLU A 148 -14.96 23.23 -4.49
N ASP A 149 -15.89 22.94 -3.60
CA ASP A 149 -15.81 21.78 -2.71
C ASP A 149 -15.95 20.47 -3.49
N ALA A 150 -14.92 19.66 -3.47
CA ALA A 150 -14.95 18.31 -3.99
C ALA A 150 -15.67 17.35 -3.02
N LEU A 151 -15.50 17.59 -1.69
CA LEU A 151 -16.07 16.71 -0.69
C LEU A 151 -16.26 17.45 0.64
N ARG A 152 -17.37 17.12 1.35
CA ARG A 152 -17.59 17.45 2.76
C ARG A 152 -17.90 16.21 3.58
N VAL A 153 -17.19 16.03 4.71
CA VAL A 153 -17.35 14.90 5.61
C VAL A 153 -17.45 15.38 7.05
N LYS A 154 -18.43 14.87 7.77
CA LYS A 154 -18.57 15.14 9.20
C LYS A 154 -17.68 14.21 10.03
N ALA A 155 -17.14 14.76 11.11
CA ALA A 155 -16.35 14.04 12.09
C ALA A 155 -16.61 14.61 13.49
N SER A 156 -16.74 13.75 14.49
CA SER A 156 -16.91 14.17 15.88
C SER A 156 -15.54 14.52 16.48
N PRO A 157 -15.35 15.76 16.97
CA PRO A 157 -14.14 16.12 17.69
C PRO A 157 -14.05 15.31 18.99
N LYS A 158 -12.85 15.01 19.42
CA LYS A 158 -12.54 14.30 20.67
C LYS A 158 -11.74 15.19 21.61
N GLU A 159 -11.85 14.94 22.91
CA GLU A 159 -10.89 15.49 23.86
C GLU A 159 -9.52 14.86 23.64
N ASN A 160 -8.49 15.66 23.78
CA ASN A 160 -7.09 15.29 23.61
C ASN A 160 -6.23 15.84 24.75
N ASP A 161 -5.09 15.23 25.02
CA ASP A 161 -4.07 15.82 25.87
C ASP A 161 -3.62 17.15 25.27
N PHE A 162 -3.21 18.09 26.12
CA PHE A 162 -2.80 19.42 25.67
C PHE A 162 -1.69 19.35 24.62
N THR A 163 -1.95 19.90 23.46
CA THR A 163 -1.03 19.96 22.32
C THR A 163 -0.75 21.44 21.98
N GLU A 164 0.46 21.92 22.31
CA GLU A 164 0.85 23.33 22.09
C GLU A 164 0.82 23.73 20.62
N TRP A 165 1.40 22.89 19.74
CA TRP A 165 1.50 23.15 18.30
C TRP A 165 0.47 22.34 17.53
N LEU A 166 -0.33 22.99 16.69
CA LEU A 166 -1.23 22.27 15.78
C LEU A 166 -0.44 21.22 15.01
N THR A 167 -0.88 19.97 15.10
CA THR A 167 -0.19 18.83 14.52
C THR A 167 -1.18 17.94 13.77
N TYR A 168 -0.75 17.36 12.66
CA TYR A 168 -1.41 16.27 11.99
C TYR A 168 -0.64 14.98 12.26
N GLU A 169 -1.34 13.94 12.71
CA GLU A 169 -0.75 12.64 12.97
C GLU A 169 -1.55 11.53 12.29
N PHE A 170 -0.83 10.52 11.77
CA PHE A 170 -1.45 9.32 11.22
C PHE A 170 -1.52 8.23 12.29
N THR A 171 -2.74 7.83 12.64
CA THR A 171 -3.06 6.80 13.63
C THR A 171 -3.82 5.64 12.97
N ASP A 172 -4.17 4.58 13.72
CA ASP A 172 -4.97 3.43 13.24
C ASP A 172 -4.50 2.88 11.89
N ARG A 173 -3.21 2.57 11.79
CA ARG A 173 -2.57 2.17 10.53
C ARG A 173 -2.91 0.74 10.17
N GLY A 174 -3.79 0.56 9.19
CA GLY A 174 -4.13 -0.73 8.58
C GLY A 174 -3.43 -0.95 7.24
N THR A 175 -3.69 -2.09 6.61
CA THR A 175 -3.12 -2.44 5.28
C THR A 175 -3.68 -1.58 4.14
N ALA A 176 -4.92 -1.10 4.27
CA ALA A 176 -5.62 -0.29 3.28
C ALA A 176 -6.36 0.90 3.91
N SER A 177 -6.04 1.27 5.15
CA SER A 177 -6.68 2.40 5.83
C SER A 177 -5.76 3.02 6.86
N THR A 178 -6.01 4.29 7.16
CA THR A 178 -5.40 5.02 8.27
C THR A 178 -6.37 6.09 8.75
N THR A 179 -6.15 6.61 9.95
CA THR A 179 -6.84 7.80 10.44
C THR A 179 -5.84 8.94 10.51
N VAL A 180 -6.20 10.11 10.01
CA VAL A 180 -5.50 11.36 10.27
C VAL A 180 -6.18 12.05 11.43
N GLU A 181 -5.42 12.50 12.40
CA GLU A 181 -5.91 13.34 13.50
C GLU A 181 -5.26 14.72 13.45
N LEU A 182 -6.08 15.76 13.32
CA LEU A 182 -5.66 17.12 13.59
C LEU A 182 -5.75 17.30 15.11
N GLN A 183 -4.64 17.60 15.76
CA GLN A 183 -4.55 17.80 17.21
C GLN A 183 -4.10 19.23 17.51
N TRP A 184 -4.84 19.95 18.33
CA TRP A 184 -4.45 21.27 18.79
C TRP A 184 -5.18 21.64 20.08
N GLU A 185 -4.46 22.26 21.01
CA GLU A 185 -4.93 22.58 22.34
C GLU A 185 -5.44 21.31 23.03
N LYS A 186 -6.73 21.18 23.34
CA LYS A 186 -7.35 20.03 23.99
C LYS A 186 -8.31 19.27 23.07
N LYS A 187 -8.24 19.49 21.76
CA LYS A 187 -9.13 18.85 20.79
C LYS A 187 -8.35 18.06 19.73
N SER A 188 -8.90 16.94 19.38
CA SER A 188 -8.49 16.14 18.22
C SER A 188 -9.68 15.97 17.27
N LEU A 189 -9.45 16.14 15.97
CA LEU A 189 -10.46 15.92 14.93
C LEU A 189 -10.00 14.79 14.00
N PRO A 190 -10.60 13.59 14.08
CA PRO A 190 -10.20 12.46 13.27
C PRO A 190 -10.76 12.56 11.84
N MET A 191 -10.03 11.95 10.89
CA MET A 191 -10.43 11.76 9.51
C MET A 191 -9.99 10.37 9.04
N LYS A 192 -10.94 9.47 8.86
CA LYS A 192 -10.64 8.11 8.36
C LYS A 192 -10.44 8.16 6.85
N ILE A 193 -9.30 7.60 6.41
CA ILE A 193 -8.92 7.45 5.01
C ILE A 193 -8.86 5.95 4.69
N GLU A 194 -9.52 5.53 3.63
CA GLU A 194 -9.54 4.14 3.17
C GLU A 194 -9.16 4.09 1.69
N VAL A 195 -8.35 3.12 1.31
CA VAL A 195 -8.00 2.86 -0.10
C VAL A 195 -8.88 1.73 -0.60
N PRO A 196 -9.88 2.01 -1.43
CA PRO A 196 -10.67 0.95 -2.05
C PRO A 196 -9.79 0.17 -3.04
N ASN A 197 -10.08 -1.11 -3.21
CA ASN A 197 -9.46 -1.93 -4.25
C ASN A 197 -7.92 -1.96 -4.22
N MET A 198 -7.30 -2.02 -3.04
CA MET A 198 -5.84 -2.09 -2.88
C MET A 198 -5.24 -3.24 -3.71
N THR A 199 -5.92 -4.38 -3.81
CA THR A 199 -5.49 -5.52 -4.62
C THR A 199 -5.40 -5.16 -6.10
N ASP A 200 -6.37 -4.43 -6.65
CA ASP A 200 -6.37 -4.02 -8.06
C ASP A 200 -5.24 -3.04 -8.36
N LEU A 201 -4.90 -2.15 -7.42
CA LEU A 201 -3.74 -1.25 -7.54
C LEU A 201 -2.44 -2.05 -7.64
N TYR A 202 -2.26 -3.04 -6.78
CA TYR A 202 -1.09 -3.92 -6.84
C TYR A 202 -1.03 -4.72 -8.14
N LEU A 203 -2.16 -5.25 -8.61
CA LEU A 203 -2.22 -5.97 -9.88
C LEU A 203 -1.88 -5.07 -11.08
N ALA A 204 -2.42 -3.85 -11.10
CA ALA A 204 -2.08 -2.87 -12.14
C ALA A 204 -0.58 -2.51 -12.12
N ASN A 205 -0.01 -2.33 -10.93
CA ASN A 205 1.42 -2.08 -10.77
C ASN A 205 2.26 -3.28 -11.26
N MET A 206 1.92 -4.51 -10.88
CA MET A 206 2.61 -5.73 -11.31
C MET A 206 2.57 -5.91 -12.82
N ARG A 207 1.44 -5.63 -13.48
CA ARG A 207 1.35 -5.65 -14.96
C ARG A 207 2.34 -4.68 -15.61
N ASN A 208 2.54 -3.51 -15.01
CA ASN A 208 3.52 -2.53 -15.50
C ASN A 208 4.96 -2.97 -15.22
N GLU A 209 5.23 -3.47 -14.01
CA GLU A 209 6.57 -3.95 -13.61
C GLU A 209 7.03 -5.14 -14.45
N LEU A 210 6.12 -6.08 -14.77
CA LEU A 210 6.41 -7.23 -15.63
C LEU A 210 6.69 -6.84 -17.09
N ARG A 211 6.43 -5.61 -17.50
CA ARG A 211 6.83 -5.03 -18.80
C ARG A 211 8.14 -4.24 -18.73
N SER A 212 8.77 -4.21 -17.53
CA SER A 212 10.03 -3.50 -17.28
C SER A 212 11.05 -4.46 -16.66
N THR A 213 11.94 -3.98 -15.82
CA THR A 213 13.06 -4.76 -15.25
C THR A 213 12.62 -6.07 -14.56
N ALA A 214 11.50 -6.08 -13.85
CA ALA A 214 11.00 -7.29 -13.20
C ALA A 214 10.63 -8.41 -14.18
N GLY A 215 10.16 -8.03 -15.38
CA GLY A 215 9.83 -8.97 -16.45
C GLY A 215 11.03 -9.59 -17.16
N PHE A 216 12.27 -9.17 -16.84
CA PHE A 216 13.49 -9.78 -17.36
C PHE A 216 14.01 -10.93 -16.48
N SER A 217 13.20 -11.48 -15.60
CA SER A 217 13.53 -12.62 -14.78
C SER A 217 12.31 -13.48 -14.47
N TRP A 218 12.49 -14.79 -14.33
CA TRP A 218 11.41 -15.69 -13.87
C TRP A 218 10.91 -15.32 -12.47
N GLN A 219 11.77 -14.74 -11.63
CA GLN A 219 11.42 -14.35 -10.25
C GLN A 219 10.30 -13.30 -10.23
N GLY A 220 10.33 -12.33 -11.15
CA GLY A 220 9.27 -11.33 -11.25
C GLY A 220 7.91 -11.98 -11.52
N PHE A 221 7.83 -12.85 -12.52
CA PHE A 221 6.62 -13.59 -12.85
C PHE A 221 6.16 -14.51 -11.71
N ASN A 222 7.10 -15.21 -11.07
CA ASN A 222 6.78 -16.07 -9.93
C ASN A 222 6.25 -15.28 -8.73
N SER A 223 6.81 -14.11 -8.45
CA SER A 223 6.35 -13.23 -7.36
C SER A 223 4.94 -12.69 -7.60
N ALA A 224 4.66 -12.23 -8.82
CA ALA A 224 3.33 -11.75 -9.21
C ALA A 224 2.28 -12.88 -9.15
N ALA A 225 2.63 -14.06 -9.65
CA ALA A 225 1.76 -15.24 -9.59
C ALA A 225 1.46 -15.69 -8.15
N ASN A 226 2.47 -15.67 -7.27
CA ASN A 226 2.29 -15.98 -5.85
C ASN A 226 1.44 -14.93 -5.12
N TYR A 227 1.54 -13.66 -5.48
CA TYR A 227 0.67 -12.63 -4.92
C TYR A 227 -0.81 -12.94 -5.20
N CYS A 228 -1.13 -13.28 -6.45
CA CYS A 228 -2.49 -13.65 -6.84
C CYS A 228 -2.97 -14.91 -6.11
N LEU A 229 -2.12 -15.94 -6.01
CA LEU A 229 -2.42 -17.17 -5.30
C LEU A 229 -2.74 -16.91 -3.81
N ASN A 230 -1.90 -16.14 -3.14
CA ASN A 230 -2.04 -15.83 -1.70
C ASN A 230 -3.27 -14.97 -1.38
N ASN A 231 -3.70 -14.14 -2.33
CA ASN A 231 -4.87 -13.29 -2.20
C ASN A 231 -6.13 -13.89 -2.86
N ASN A 232 -6.04 -15.11 -3.40
CA ASN A 232 -7.11 -15.81 -4.12
C ASN A 232 -7.79 -14.93 -5.18
N THR A 233 -6.99 -14.27 -6.01
CA THR A 233 -7.46 -13.31 -7.03
C THR A 233 -6.74 -13.53 -8.35
N ASN A 234 -7.38 -13.22 -9.48
CA ASN A 234 -6.82 -13.25 -10.83
C ASN A 234 -6.00 -14.53 -11.14
N LEU A 235 -6.49 -15.69 -10.72
CA LEU A 235 -5.75 -16.96 -10.76
C LEU A 235 -5.38 -17.38 -12.19
N GLU A 236 -6.26 -17.12 -13.19
CA GLU A 236 -5.98 -17.39 -14.60
C GLU A 236 -4.84 -16.53 -15.13
N GLU A 237 -4.82 -15.25 -14.80
CA GLU A 237 -3.74 -14.33 -15.18
C GLU A 237 -2.43 -14.74 -14.49
N ALA A 238 -2.50 -15.12 -13.21
CA ALA A 238 -1.37 -15.65 -12.46
C ALA A 238 -0.80 -16.93 -13.10
N LEU A 239 -1.66 -17.82 -13.59
CA LEU A 239 -1.24 -19.01 -14.32
C LEU A 239 -0.52 -18.65 -15.61
N ALA A 240 -1.01 -17.66 -16.36
CA ALA A 240 -0.32 -17.16 -17.56
C ALA A 240 1.05 -16.55 -17.22
N TRP A 241 1.15 -15.80 -16.14
CA TRP A 241 2.42 -15.22 -15.68
C TRP A 241 3.43 -16.31 -15.28
N ILE A 242 3.02 -17.29 -14.49
CA ILE A 242 3.96 -18.35 -14.10
C ILE A 242 4.39 -19.21 -15.28
N GLU A 243 3.53 -19.42 -16.28
CA GLU A 243 3.91 -20.11 -17.52
C GLU A 243 4.97 -19.33 -18.31
N GLN A 244 4.89 -18.00 -18.35
CA GLN A 244 5.98 -17.17 -18.88
C GLN A 244 7.24 -17.31 -18.06
N GLY A 245 7.15 -17.28 -16.73
CA GLY A 245 8.28 -17.51 -15.82
C GLY A 245 8.94 -18.88 -15.99
N ILE A 246 8.21 -19.89 -16.50
CA ILE A 246 8.74 -21.24 -16.76
C ILE A 246 9.38 -21.34 -18.15
N SER A 247 8.74 -20.79 -19.20
CA SER A 247 9.02 -21.15 -20.60
C SER A 247 9.38 -19.99 -21.52
N ALA A 248 9.30 -18.72 -21.06
CA ALA A 248 9.62 -17.59 -21.92
C ALA A 248 11.09 -17.62 -22.39
N PRO A 249 11.38 -17.27 -23.66
CA PRO A 249 12.74 -17.21 -24.16
C PRO A 249 13.63 -16.32 -23.31
N PHE A 250 14.88 -16.75 -23.06
CA PHE A 250 15.96 -16.07 -22.32
C PHE A 250 15.75 -15.93 -20.81
N ILE A 251 14.54 -15.88 -20.30
CA ILE A 251 14.25 -15.60 -18.89
C ILE A 251 13.54 -16.76 -18.17
N GLY A 252 12.80 -17.58 -18.90
CA GLY A 252 12.03 -18.68 -18.32
C GLY A 252 12.94 -19.76 -17.75
N GLN A 253 12.56 -20.26 -16.57
CA GLN A 253 13.23 -21.37 -15.90
C GLN A 253 12.18 -22.32 -15.30
N ALA A 254 12.17 -23.55 -15.81
CA ALA A 254 11.51 -24.64 -15.10
C ALA A 254 12.42 -25.02 -13.92
N ASN A 255 12.00 -24.68 -12.71
CA ASN A 255 12.68 -25.01 -11.48
C ASN A 255 11.65 -25.38 -10.40
N PHE A 256 12.11 -25.85 -9.24
CA PHE A 256 11.20 -26.24 -8.16
C PHE A 256 10.19 -25.14 -7.81
N GLN A 257 10.62 -23.89 -7.66
CA GLN A 257 9.77 -22.79 -7.22
C GLN A 257 8.70 -22.43 -8.24
N THR A 258 9.06 -22.35 -9.53
CA THR A 258 8.09 -22.02 -10.59
C THR A 258 7.07 -23.15 -10.79
N LEU A 259 7.50 -24.41 -10.70
CA LEU A 259 6.61 -25.56 -10.80
C LEU A 259 5.72 -25.71 -9.57
N GLN A 260 6.23 -25.40 -8.37
CA GLN A 260 5.44 -25.31 -7.14
C GLN A 260 4.30 -24.31 -7.30
N THR A 261 4.62 -23.07 -7.69
CA THR A 261 3.63 -22.01 -7.88
C THR A 261 2.60 -22.40 -8.94
N LYS A 262 3.04 -22.94 -10.09
CA LYS A 262 2.12 -23.44 -11.14
C LYS A 262 1.20 -24.52 -10.60
N SER A 263 1.72 -25.50 -9.88
CA SER A 263 0.92 -26.60 -9.31
C SER A 263 -0.16 -26.08 -8.36
N LEU A 264 0.21 -25.18 -7.45
CA LEU A 264 -0.74 -24.61 -6.47
C LEU A 264 -1.82 -23.77 -7.16
N LEU A 265 -1.49 -23.00 -8.20
CA LEU A 265 -2.46 -22.27 -9.01
C LEU A 265 -3.41 -23.20 -9.75
N LEU A 266 -2.89 -24.30 -10.33
CA LEU A 266 -3.72 -25.29 -11.01
C LEU A 266 -4.70 -25.97 -10.04
N TYR A 267 -4.28 -26.29 -8.80
CA TYR A 267 -5.19 -26.78 -7.76
C TYR A 267 -6.25 -25.75 -7.38
N ALA A 268 -5.87 -24.49 -7.23
CA ALA A 268 -6.80 -23.41 -6.94
C ALA A 268 -7.82 -23.18 -8.08
N LEU A 269 -7.45 -23.50 -9.32
CA LEU A 269 -8.30 -23.48 -10.52
C LEU A 269 -9.04 -24.82 -10.78
N HIS A 270 -8.98 -25.77 -9.86
CA HIS A 270 -9.60 -27.11 -9.98
C HIS A 270 -9.13 -27.95 -11.19
N LYS A 271 -7.88 -27.71 -11.65
CA LYS A 271 -7.21 -28.48 -12.71
C LYS A 271 -6.34 -29.58 -12.10
N ASP A 272 -6.94 -30.47 -11.32
CA ASP A 272 -6.27 -31.37 -10.38
C ASP A 272 -5.27 -32.34 -11.04
N GLU A 273 -5.57 -32.91 -12.21
CA GLU A 273 -4.68 -33.82 -12.92
C GLU A 273 -3.40 -33.12 -13.40
N GLU A 274 -3.53 -31.92 -13.97
CA GLU A 274 -2.39 -31.13 -14.42
C GLU A 274 -1.57 -30.63 -13.22
N ALA A 275 -2.24 -30.22 -12.15
CA ALA A 275 -1.62 -29.81 -10.90
C ALA A 275 -0.76 -30.92 -10.30
N LYS A 276 -1.29 -32.14 -10.22
CA LYS A 276 -0.58 -33.31 -9.71
C LYS A 276 0.63 -33.67 -10.58
N LYS A 277 0.49 -33.63 -11.89
CA LYS A 277 1.62 -33.84 -12.81
C LYS A 277 2.72 -32.82 -12.59
N THR A 278 2.34 -31.54 -12.47
CA THR A 278 3.29 -30.44 -12.24
C THR A 278 3.95 -30.56 -10.87
N MET A 279 3.20 -30.91 -9.83
CA MET A 279 3.72 -31.17 -8.48
C MET A 279 4.81 -32.25 -8.48
N LEU A 280 4.59 -33.34 -9.19
CA LEU A 280 5.54 -34.44 -9.27
C LEU A 280 6.79 -34.03 -10.06
N ALA A 281 6.62 -33.28 -11.16
CA ALA A 281 7.73 -32.75 -11.96
C ALA A 281 8.62 -31.79 -11.16
N ALA A 282 8.08 -31.06 -10.19
CA ALA A 282 8.87 -30.19 -9.33
C ALA A 282 9.96 -30.95 -8.56
N LEU A 283 9.73 -32.24 -8.21
CA LEU A 283 10.68 -33.06 -7.47
C LEU A 283 11.92 -33.50 -8.30
N ASP A 284 11.88 -33.32 -9.60
CA ASP A 284 13.02 -33.56 -10.49
C ASP A 284 14.02 -32.39 -10.45
N HIS A 285 13.69 -31.31 -9.73
CA HIS A 285 14.52 -30.12 -9.57
C HIS A 285 15.03 -29.98 -8.13
N ASP A 286 16.24 -29.48 -8.00
CA ASP A 286 16.85 -29.24 -6.69
C ASP A 286 16.12 -28.15 -5.92
N ALA A 287 15.87 -28.43 -4.64
CA ALA A 287 15.29 -27.47 -3.71
C ALA A 287 15.74 -27.77 -2.27
N GLN A 288 15.84 -26.71 -1.48
CA GLN A 288 16.13 -26.86 -0.06
C GLN A 288 15.06 -27.72 0.63
N PRO A 289 15.42 -28.61 1.54
CA PRO A 289 14.45 -29.49 2.23
C PRO A 289 13.28 -28.74 2.85
N PHE A 290 13.54 -27.56 3.39
CA PHE A 290 12.49 -26.71 3.98
C PHE A 290 11.50 -26.17 2.92
N THR A 291 11.97 -25.84 1.74
CA THR A 291 11.10 -25.41 0.61
C THR A 291 10.18 -26.54 0.17
N LYS A 292 10.70 -27.78 0.09
CA LYS A 292 9.89 -28.97 -0.16
C LYS A 292 8.82 -29.15 0.93
N TYR A 293 9.21 -29.01 2.20
CA TYR A 293 8.29 -29.09 3.32
C TYR A 293 7.17 -28.03 3.25
N GLN A 294 7.52 -26.79 2.90
CA GLN A 294 6.54 -25.70 2.72
C GLN A 294 5.54 -26.01 1.61
N PHE A 295 6.00 -26.59 0.49
CA PHE A 295 5.11 -26.96 -0.59
C PHE A 295 4.07 -28.01 -0.15
N GLY A 296 4.50 -29.10 0.46
CA GLY A 296 3.57 -30.12 0.97
C GLY A 296 2.60 -29.56 2.01
N SER A 297 3.06 -28.59 2.83
CA SER A 297 2.20 -27.89 3.79
C SER A 297 1.16 -26.99 3.10
N ALA A 298 1.51 -26.34 1.99
CA ALA A 298 0.58 -25.54 1.19
C ALA A 298 -0.51 -26.41 0.53
N LEU A 299 -0.16 -27.62 0.09
CA LEU A 299 -1.15 -28.59 -0.40
C LEU A 299 -2.17 -28.94 0.70
N ILE A 300 -1.72 -29.17 1.94
CA ILE A 300 -2.62 -29.40 3.08
C ILE A 300 -3.55 -28.21 3.30
N GLN A 301 -3.03 -26.97 3.24
CA GLN A 301 -3.83 -25.75 3.41
C GLN A 301 -4.91 -25.61 2.31
N GLN A 302 -4.64 -26.13 1.12
CA GLN A 302 -5.62 -26.20 0.03
C GLN A 302 -6.53 -27.43 0.10
N ASN A 303 -6.51 -28.18 1.21
CA ASN A 303 -7.26 -29.44 1.41
C ASN A 303 -6.90 -30.55 0.43
N LYS A 304 -5.74 -30.50 -0.22
CA LYS A 304 -5.21 -31.55 -1.10
C LYS A 304 -4.43 -32.57 -0.28
N ASN A 305 -5.13 -33.23 0.63
CA ASN A 305 -4.54 -34.08 1.68
C ASN A 305 -3.85 -35.32 1.12
N GLN A 306 -4.45 -35.98 0.10
CA GLN A 306 -3.89 -37.16 -0.52
C GLN A 306 -2.64 -36.82 -1.34
N GLU A 307 -2.69 -35.72 -2.07
CA GLU A 307 -1.58 -35.21 -2.86
C GLU A 307 -0.40 -34.77 -1.96
N ALA A 308 -0.69 -34.13 -0.84
CA ALA A 308 0.31 -33.76 0.16
C ALA A 308 1.00 -35.05 0.72
N TYR A 309 0.25 -36.08 1.03
CA TYR A 309 0.81 -37.34 1.48
C TYR A 309 1.72 -37.99 0.40
N GLU A 310 1.26 -38.04 -0.85
CA GLU A 310 2.04 -38.59 -1.96
C GLU A 310 3.33 -37.78 -2.20
N PHE A 311 3.23 -36.47 -2.12
CA PHE A 311 4.39 -35.55 -2.23
C PHE A 311 5.39 -35.78 -1.10
N PHE A 312 4.94 -35.75 0.15
CA PHE A 312 5.81 -35.99 1.30
C PHE A 312 6.42 -37.38 1.32
N LYS A 313 5.67 -38.39 0.85
CA LYS A 313 6.21 -39.74 0.71
C LYS A 313 7.38 -39.79 -0.27
N LYS A 314 7.25 -39.12 -1.43
CA LYS A 314 8.34 -39.06 -2.40
C LYS A 314 9.55 -38.25 -1.87
N VAL A 315 9.33 -37.17 -1.13
CA VAL A 315 10.39 -36.42 -0.46
C VAL A 315 11.10 -37.27 0.59
N TYR A 316 10.33 -38.04 1.36
CA TYR A 316 10.87 -38.99 2.34
C TYR A 316 11.68 -40.10 1.68
N ASP A 317 11.18 -40.69 0.57
CA ASP A 317 11.87 -41.72 -0.18
C ASP A 317 13.22 -41.22 -0.77
N GLN A 318 13.36 -39.93 -1.05
CA GLN A 318 14.62 -39.27 -1.51
C GLN A 318 15.66 -39.06 -0.38
N ASP A 319 15.20 -38.74 0.83
CA ASP A 319 16.07 -38.46 1.98
C ASP A 319 15.38 -38.95 3.29
N PRO A 320 15.45 -40.27 3.55
CA PRO A 320 14.75 -40.88 4.67
C PRO A 320 15.39 -40.61 6.05
N ASP A 321 16.61 -40.09 6.08
CA ASP A 321 17.33 -39.80 7.33
C ASP A 321 17.15 -38.33 7.80
N ALA A 322 16.66 -37.42 6.93
CA ALA A 322 16.45 -36.04 7.29
C ALA A 322 15.24 -35.88 8.23
N TRP A 323 15.45 -35.16 9.33
CA TRP A 323 14.40 -34.84 10.28
C TRP A 323 13.19 -34.17 9.62
N ILE A 324 13.43 -33.30 8.62
CA ILE A 324 12.37 -32.55 7.94
C ILE A 324 11.56 -33.42 7.00
N SER A 325 12.16 -34.47 6.41
CA SER A 325 11.47 -35.49 5.62
C SER A 325 10.52 -36.29 6.52
N HIS A 326 10.97 -36.66 7.72
CA HIS A 326 10.13 -37.25 8.73
C HIS A 326 8.99 -36.29 9.18
N ALA A 327 9.25 -35.02 9.39
CA ALA A 327 8.23 -34.03 9.73
C ALA A 327 7.15 -33.91 8.63
N GLY A 328 7.56 -33.87 7.37
CA GLY A 328 6.66 -33.87 6.21
C GLY A 328 5.84 -35.15 6.10
N MET A 329 6.49 -36.32 6.21
CA MET A 329 5.79 -37.61 6.18
C MET A 329 4.77 -37.73 7.31
N GLY A 330 5.12 -37.26 8.53
CA GLY A 330 4.19 -37.16 9.64
C GLY A 330 2.97 -36.29 9.35
N ALA A 331 3.20 -35.15 8.68
CA ALA A 331 2.12 -34.22 8.29
C ALA A 331 1.17 -34.88 7.26
N GLY A 332 1.70 -35.51 6.20
CA GLY A 332 0.91 -36.21 5.19
C GLY A 332 0.10 -37.38 5.76
N LEU A 333 0.74 -38.20 6.59
CA LEU A 333 0.05 -39.32 7.28
C LEU A 333 -1.07 -38.82 8.21
N ARG A 334 -0.86 -37.74 8.93
CA ARG A 334 -1.86 -37.14 9.83
C ARG A 334 -3.12 -36.74 9.07
N VAL A 335 -2.96 -35.99 7.98
CA VAL A 335 -4.11 -35.48 7.21
C VAL A 335 -4.84 -36.54 6.41
N THR A 336 -4.22 -37.72 6.21
CA THR A 336 -4.86 -38.92 5.62
C THR A 336 -5.38 -39.90 6.68
N GLY A 337 -5.41 -39.50 7.96
CA GLY A 337 -6.00 -40.28 9.05
C GLY A 337 -5.11 -41.39 9.61
N GLN A 338 -3.86 -41.54 9.17
CA GLN A 338 -2.92 -42.56 9.61
C GLN A 338 -2.15 -42.13 10.87
N LYS A 339 -2.88 -41.82 11.95
CA LYS A 339 -2.38 -41.16 13.17
C LYS A 339 -1.19 -41.85 13.82
N GLU A 340 -1.27 -43.17 14.03
CA GLU A 340 -0.18 -43.93 14.67
C GLU A 340 1.14 -43.86 13.88
N LYS A 341 1.07 -43.94 12.56
CA LYS A 341 2.25 -43.80 11.71
C LYS A 341 2.77 -42.35 11.72
N ALA A 342 1.87 -41.38 11.68
CA ALA A 342 2.24 -39.95 11.78
C ALA A 342 2.99 -39.66 13.07
N MET A 343 2.52 -40.21 14.21
CA MET A 343 3.17 -40.06 15.51
C MET A 343 4.60 -40.62 15.51
N LYS A 344 4.83 -41.80 14.89
CA LYS A 344 6.19 -42.36 14.77
C LYS A 344 7.13 -41.44 13.99
N HIS A 345 6.65 -40.87 12.89
CA HIS A 345 7.43 -39.97 12.08
C HIS A 345 7.70 -38.64 12.81
N TYR A 346 6.73 -38.03 13.51
CA TYR A 346 6.97 -36.82 14.29
C TYR A 346 7.97 -37.02 15.44
N LYS A 347 7.92 -38.17 16.14
CA LYS A 347 8.92 -38.51 17.17
C LYS A 347 10.32 -38.60 16.56
N LYS A 348 10.44 -39.27 15.39
CA LYS A 348 11.72 -39.37 14.68
C LYS A 348 12.24 -38.00 14.20
N ALA A 349 11.33 -37.14 13.71
CA ALA A 349 11.67 -35.77 13.37
C ALA A 349 12.20 -34.99 14.58
N LEU A 350 11.57 -35.14 15.75
CA LEU A 350 11.98 -34.45 16.98
C LEU A 350 13.40 -34.83 17.45
N GLU A 351 13.80 -36.09 17.27
CA GLU A 351 15.17 -36.57 17.60
C GLU A 351 16.23 -35.80 16.80
N GLY A 352 16.04 -35.56 15.51
CA GLY A 352 16.99 -34.93 14.60
C GLY A 352 16.79 -33.42 14.41
N ALA A 353 15.71 -32.84 14.89
CA ALA A 353 15.37 -31.45 14.62
C ALA A 353 16.30 -30.45 15.34
N PRO A 354 16.68 -29.33 14.69
CA PRO A 354 17.33 -28.20 15.35
C PRO A 354 16.46 -27.62 16.46
N ALA A 355 17.09 -27.05 17.50
CA ALA A 355 16.41 -26.58 18.71
C ALA A 355 15.20 -25.68 18.46
N GLN A 356 15.31 -24.79 17.47
CA GLN A 356 14.23 -23.85 17.07
C GLN A 356 12.96 -24.52 16.55
N TRP A 357 13.02 -25.79 16.10
CA TRP A 357 11.87 -26.52 15.56
C TRP A 357 11.28 -27.52 16.55
N LYS A 358 12.00 -27.84 17.63
CA LYS A 358 11.57 -28.87 18.60
C LYS A 358 10.23 -28.53 19.24
N ALA A 359 10.06 -27.28 19.74
CA ALA A 359 8.82 -26.85 20.36
C ALA A 359 7.59 -27.00 19.45
N ALA A 360 7.75 -26.71 18.15
CA ALA A 360 6.67 -26.87 17.17
C ALA A 360 6.31 -28.35 16.93
N LEU A 361 7.29 -29.26 16.92
CA LEU A 361 7.07 -30.69 16.78
C LEU A 361 6.45 -31.29 18.05
N GLU A 362 6.91 -30.88 19.22
CA GLU A 362 6.34 -31.26 20.53
C GLU A 362 4.86 -30.86 20.63
N ALA A 363 4.53 -29.63 20.23
CA ALA A 363 3.15 -29.15 20.20
C ALA A 363 2.25 -30.01 19.27
N ARG A 364 2.76 -30.44 18.10
CA ARG A 364 2.03 -31.35 17.20
C ARG A 364 1.82 -32.75 17.81
N ILE A 365 2.84 -33.30 18.45
CA ILE A 365 2.77 -34.56 19.13
C ILE A 365 1.75 -34.50 20.26
N LYS A 366 1.78 -33.44 21.07
CA LYS A 366 0.84 -33.20 22.17
C LYS A 366 -0.61 -33.09 21.65
N ALA A 367 -0.87 -32.31 20.63
CA ALA A 367 -2.19 -32.16 20.04
C ALA A 367 -2.76 -33.50 19.56
N MET A 368 -1.93 -34.36 18.97
CA MET A 368 -2.36 -35.70 18.52
C MET A 368 -2.70 -36.65 19.69
N ASN A 369 -1.99 -36.56 20.81
CA ASN A 369 -2.30 -37.37 22.02
C ASN A 369 -3.62 -36.91 22.66
N GLU A 370 -3.89 -35.59 22.69
CA GLU A 370 -5.14 -35.02 23.23
C GLU A 370 -6.38 -35.45 22.42
N GLU A 371 -6.23 -35.52 21.09
CA GLU A 371 -7.28 -36.03 20.19
C GLU A 371 -7.58 -37.55 20.40
N GLU A 372 -6.66 -38.31 20.97
CA GLU A 372 -6.87 -39.73 21.33
C GLU A 372 -7.57 -39.89 22.68
N GLY A 373 -7.30 -39.00 23.64
CA GLY A 373 -7.88 -39.08 25.01
C GLY A 373 -9.33 -38.56 25.10
N SER A 374 -9.83 -37.92 24.01
CA SER A 374 -11.21 -37.38 23.97
C SER A 374 -12.20 -38.29 23.22
N LYS A 375 -11.81 -39.51 22.84
CA LYS A 375 -12.67 -40.57 22.28
C LYS A 375 -12.85 -41.69 23.29
#